data_8961722f0c7bf627c6a0f43506bc3f7a
#
_entry.id   8961722f0c7bf627c6a0f43506bc3f7a
#
_cell.length_a   1.000
_cell.length_b   1.000
_cell.length_c   1.000
_cell.angle_alpha   90.00
_cell.angle_beta   90.00
_cell.angle_gamma   90.00
#
_symmetry.space_group_name_H-M   'P 1'
#
loop_
_entity.id
_entity.type
_entity.pdbx_description
1 polymer ?
#
loop_
_entity_poly.entity_id
_entity_poly.type
_entity_poly.pdbx_seq_one_letter_code
_entity_poly.pdbx_strand_id
1 'polypeptide(L)'
;MRKVLTTAAVALFAISTLSAVSAAPASAAQVKNGQSCKKLNAKTSYMFKGDRYRYSCIKNPYYKKNRLTWTVAECRTAIKEEAASKKDLAAQRAAGLDASTLGTYQLLVDMAVDLRDLACARGV
;
A
#
# COMPACT_ATOMS: atom_id res chain seq x y z
N MET A 1 49.39 -50.01 52.64
CA MET A 1 49.97 -48.97 51.86
C MET A 1 49.22 -48.91 50.52
N ARG A 2 48.23 -48.07 50.36
CA ARG A 2 47.55 -47.85 49.07
C ARG A 2 47.44 -46.38 48.86
N LYS A 3 48.15 -45.88 47.82
CA LYS A 3 48.16 -44.52 47.39
C LYS A 3 46.90 -44.28 46.60
N VAL A 4 46.04 -43.35 47.01
CA VAL A 4 44.88 -42.86 46.27
C VAL A 4 45.34 -41.65 45.51
N LEU A 5 45.35 -41.76 44.18
CA LEU A 5 45.53 -40.64 43.25
C LEU A 5 44.19 -39.97 43.02
N THR A 6 44.05 -38.75 43.49
CA THR A 6 42.90 -37.88 43.22
C THR A 6 43.16 -37.09 41.91
N THR A 7 42.48 -37.50 40.90
CA THR A 7 42.50 -36.78 39.62
C THR A 7 41.52 -35.60 39.69
N ALA A 8 42.05 -34.37 39.70
CA ALA A 8 41.23 -33.16 39.60
C ALA A 8 40.81 -32.94 38.14
N ALA A 9 39.53 -33.07 37.86
CA ALA A 9 38.95 -32.72 36.59
C ALA A 9 38.68 -31.21 36.55
N VAL A 10 39.44 -30.48 35.75
CA VAL A 10 39.19 -29.06 35.45
C VAL A 10 38.11 -28.98 34.40
N ALA A 11 36.89 -28.59 34.80
CA ALA A 11 35.80 -28.29 33.88
C ALA A 11 36.02 -26.89 33.30
N LEU A 12 36.43 -26.84 32.06
CA LEU A 12 36.46 -25.62 31.27
C LEU A 12 35.02 -25.26 30.86
N PHE A 13 34.42 -24.29 31.55
CA PHE A 13 33.19 -23.66 31.10
C PHE A 13 33.52 -22.77 29.93
N ALA A 14 33.24 -23.24 28.72
CA ALA A 14 33.19 -22.39 27.53
C ALA A 14 31.93 -21.51 27.62
N ILE A 15 32.11 -20.25 28.01
CA ILE A 15 31.06 -19.24 27.95
C ILE A 15 30.91 -18.87 26.49
N SER A 16 29.96 -19.51 25.80
CA SER A 16 29.54 -19.10 24.48
C SER A 16 28.72 -17.80 24.63
N THR A 17 29.37 -16.66 24.46
CA THR A 17 28.67 -15.39 24.29
C THR A 17 27.90 -15.46 22.97
N LEU A 18 26.62 -15.83 23.05
CA LEU A 18 25.70 -15.56 21.95
C LEU A 18 25.64 -14.03 21.78
N SER A 19 26.42 -13.53 20.85
CA SER A 19 26.22 -12.20 20.32
C SER A 19 24.88 -12.21 19.61
N ALA A 20 23.82 -11.80 20.33
CA ALA A 20 22.56 -11.44 19.71
C ALA A 20 22.87 -10.28 18.77
N VAL A 21 23.10 -10.58 17.50
CA VAL A 21 23.07 -9.59 16.43
C VAL A 21 21.64 -9.11 16.41
N SER A 22 21.37 -8.01 17.08
CA SER A 22 20.14 -7.27 16.92
C SER A 22 20.13 -6.83 15.45
N ALA A 23 19.47 -7.64 14.60
CA ALA A 23 19.12 -7.20 13.27
C ALA A 23 18.25 -5.95 13.46
N ALA A 24 18.84 -4.78 13.19
CA ALA A 24 18.07 -3.55 13.10
C ALA A 24 16.87 -3.85 12.18
N PRO A 25 15.64 -3.50 12.57
CA PRO A 25 14.51 -3.71 11.69
C PRO A 25 14.86 -3.10 10.35
N ALA A 26 14.90 -3.92 9.30
CA ALA A 26 15.14 -3.45 7.95
C ALA A 26 14.12 -2.32 7.73
N SER A 27 14.62 -1.09 7.55
CA SER A 27 13.79 0.08 7.28
C SER A 27 12.87 -0.30 6.13
N ALA A 28 11.56 -0.41 6.41
CA ALA A 28 10.61 -0.81 5.40
C ALA A 28 10.78 0.14 4.21
N ALA A 29 11.13 -0.41 3.04
CA ALA A 29 11.39 0.38 1.86
C ALA A 29 10.20 1.31 1.62
N GLN A 30 10.47 2.61 1.42
CA GLN A 30 9.44 3.60 1.19
C GLN A 30 8.57 3.18 0.01
N VAL A 31 7.30 2.94 0.27
CA VAL A 31 6.32 2.67 -0.78
C VAL A 31 5.79 3.99 -1.32
N LYS A 32 5.80 4.13 -2.63
CA LYS A 32 5.27 5.32 -3.32
C LYS A 32 4.03 4.96 -4.12
N ASN A 33 3.11 5.92 -4.20
CA ASN A 33 1.95 5.82 -5.07
C ASN A 33 2.39 5.59 -6.52
N GLY A 34 1.82 4.60 -7.21
CA GLY A 34 2.20 4.21 -8.58
C GLY A 34 3.39 3.26 -8.70
N GLN A 35 4.10 2.95 -7.61
CA GLN A 35 5.16 1.96 -7.61
C GLN A 35 4.61 0.55 -7.87
N SER A 36 5.30 -0.25 -8.68
CA SER A 36 4.89 -1.62 -9.01
C SER A 36 4.79 -2.50 -7.76
N CYS A 37 3.79 -3.36 -7.71
CA CYS A 37 3.61 -4.37 -6.68
C CYS A 37 3.29 -5.73 -7.31
N LYS A 38 3.45 -6.82 -6.53
CA LYS A 38 3.38 -8.18 -7.06
C LYS A 38 2.07 -8.90 -6.77
N LYS A 39 1.43 -8.58 -5.64
CA LYS A 39 0.26 -9.33 -5.16
C LYS A 39 -0.97 -8.44 -5.09
N LEU A 40 -1.99 -8.77 -5.88
CA LEU A 40 -3.28 -8.08 -5.85
C LEU A 40 -3.87 -8.07 -4.43
N ASN A 41 -4.42 -6.93 -4.04
CA ASN A 41 -5.01 -6.68 -2.71
C ASN A 41 -4.03 -6.75 -1.53
N ALA A 42 -2.73 -6.87 -1.75
CA ALA A 42 -1.75 -6.66 -0.70
C ALA A 42 -1.88 -5.24 -0.13
N LYS A 43 -1.70 -5.11 1.19
CA LYS A 43 -1.82 -3.84 1.90
C LYS A 43 -0.51 -3.52 2.60
N THR A 44 -0.16 -2.27 2.64
CA THR A 44 0.96 -1.76 3.43
C THR A 44 0.67 -0.36 3.92
N SER A 45 1.49 0.15 4.82
CA SER A 45 1.41 1.55 5.25
C SER A 45 2.82 2.12 5.41
N TYR A 46 2.92 3.42 5.22
CA TYR A 46 4.15 4.17 5.40
C TYR A 46 3.87 5.44 6.20
N MET A 47 4.79 5.78 7.11
CA MET A 47 4.74 7.02 7.88
C MET A 47 5.58 8.07 7.18
N PHE A 48 4.99 9.22 6.87
CA PHE A 48 5.69 10.35 6.29
C PHE A 48 5.27 11.65 6.97
N LYS A 49 6.21 12.39 7.50
CA LYS A 49 5.99 13.66 8.23
C LYS A 49 4.92 13.58 9.33
N GLY A 50 4.84 12.45 10.02
CA GLY A 50 3.86 12.22 11.10
C GLY A 50 2.53 11.63 10.66
N ASP A 51 2.24 11.61 9.36
CA ASP A 51 1.02 11.04 8.80
C ASP A 51 1.22 9.60 8.34
N ARG A 52 0.21 8.77 8.54
CA ARG A 52 0.20 7.38 8.09
C ARG A 52 -0.55 7.24 6.78
N TYR A 53 0.18 6.96 5.72
CA TYR A 53 -0.37 6.65 4.40
C TYR A 53 -0.61 5.15 4.26
N ARG A 54 -1.80 4.78 3.81
CA ARG A 54 -2.20 3.39 3.57
C ARG A 54 -2.23 3.11 2.08
N TYR A 55 -1.61 2.02 1.65
CA TYR A 55 -1.53 1.60 0.26
C TYR A 55 -2.18 0.24 0.06
N SER A 56 -2.77 0.06 -1.11
CA SER A 56 -3.25 -1.23 -1.60
C SER A 56 -2.65 -1.51 -2.97
N CYS A 57 -2.25 -2.75 -3.20
CA CYS A 57 -1.78 -3.21 -4.50
C CYS A 57 -2.98 -3.51 -5.39
N ILE A 58 -3.28 -2.63 -6.35
CA ILE A 58 -4.42 -2.75 -7.26
C ILE A 58 -4.03 -2.43 -8.70
N LYS A 59 -4.89 -2.81 -9.64
CA LYS A 59 -4.84 -2.28 -11.01
C LYS A 59 -5.34 -0.84 -10.97
N ASN A 60 -4.43 0.11 -11.15
CA ASN A 60 -4.77 1.52 -11.10
C ASN A 60 -4.83 2.09 -12.52
N PRO A 61 -6.02 2.48 -13.02
CA PRO A 61 -6.20 2.99 -14.38
C PRO A 61 -5.47 4.31 -14.64
N TYR A 62 -5.14 5.09 -13.59
CA TYR A 62 -4.40 6.32 -13.71
C TYR A 62 -2.96 6.10 -14.18
N TYR A 63 -2.28 5.05 -13.68
CA TYR A 63 -0.86 4.87 -14.02
C TYR A 63 -0.64 4.06 -15.29
N LYS A 64 -1.12 2.83 -15.35
CA LYS A 64 -1.01 1.98 -16.54
C LYS A 64 -2.06 0.88 -16.52
N LYS A 65 -2.71 0.67 -17.66
CA LYS A 65 -3.64 -0.44 -17.86
C LYS A 65 -2.97 -1.77 -17.48
N ASN A 66 -3.66 -2.57 -16.70
CA ASN A 66 -3.30 -3.95 -16.34
C ASN A 66 -2.05 -4.16 -15.46
N ARG A 67 -1.37 -3.12 -15.01
CA ARG A 67 -0.26 -3.27 -14.05
C ARG A 67 -0.75 -3.11 -12.62
N LEU A 68 -0.23 -3.96 -11.73
CA LEU A 68 -0.42 -3.81 -10.31
C LEU A 68 0.51 -2.72 -9.78
N THR A 69 -0.07 -1.74 -9.11
CA THR A 69 0.66 -0.64 -8.48
C THR A 69 0.19 -0.41 -7.06
N TRP A 70 1.08 0.02 -6.21
CA TRP A 70 0.73 0.55 -4.90
C TRP A 70 -0.08 1.82 -5.07
N THR A 71 -1.28 1.81 -4.54
CA THR A 71 -2.24 2.91 -4.66
C THR A 71 -2.61 3.39 -3.26
N VAL A 72 -2.38 4.66 -3.00
CA VAL A 72 -2.73 5.30 -1.74
C VAL A 72 -4.24 5.33 -1.55
N ALA A 73 -4.70 5.34 -0.30
CA ALA A 73 -6.12 5.21 0.03
C ALA A 73 -7.00 6.28 -0.64
N GLU A 74 -6.53 7.52 -0.67
CA GLU A 74 -7.22 8.66 -1.28
C GLU A 74 -7.40 8.47 -2.80
N CYS A 75 -6.33 8.07 -3.50
CA CYS A 75 -6.41 7.75 -4.93
C CYS A 75 -7.38 6.60 -5.19
N ARG A 76 -7.37 5.56 -4.35
CA ARG A 76 -8.29 4.43 -4.48
C ARG A 76 -9.76 4.84 -4.27
N THR A 77 -10.03 5.73 -3.34
CA THR A 77 -11.37 6.30 -3.10
C THR A 77 -11.82 7.09 -4.31
N ALA A 78 -10.99 8.00 -4.81
CA ALA A 78 -11.30 8.81 -5.99
C ALA A 78 -11.56 7.97 -7.26
N ILE A 79 -10.82 6.86 -7.47
CA ILE A 79 -11.09 5.91 -8.56
C ILE A 79 -12.49 5.30 -8.44
N LYS A 80 -12.94 4.96 -7.22
CA LYS A 80 -14.27 4.39 -6.99
C LYS A 80 -15.37 5.42 -7.23
N GLU A 81 -15.16 6.66 -6.81
CA GLU A 81 -16.11 7.75 -7.00
C GLU A 81 -16.26 8.09 -8.49
N GLU A 82 -15.16 8.13 -9.24
CA GLU A 82 -15.21 8.28 -10.70
C GLU A 82 -16.02 7.16 -11.35
N ALA A 83 -15.77 5.90 -10.98
CA ALA A 83 -16.49 4.76 -11.52
C ALA A 83 -17.99 4.81 -11.19
N ALA A 84 -18.35 5.25 -9.98
CA ALA A 84 -19.75 5.46 -9.57
C ALA A 84 -20.43 6.56 -10.39
N SER A 85 -19.78 7.73 -10.53
CA SER A 85 -20.31 8.85 -11.33
C SER A 85 -20.52 8.48 -12.80
N LYS A 86 -19.59 7.72 -13.40
CA LYS A 86 -19.75 7.21 -14.76
C LYS A 86 -20.91 6.23 -14.90
N LYS A 87 -21.11 5.37 -13.91
CA LYS A 87 -22.23 4.43 -13.86
C LYS A 87 -23.56 5.16 -13.76
N ASP A 88 -23.63 6.18 -12.91
CA ASP A 88 -24.84 7.00 -12.74
C ASP A 88 -25.18 7.74 -14.03
N LEU A 89 -24.21 8.37 -14.68
CA LEU A 89 -24.43 9.02 -15.97
C LEU A 89 -24.96 8.02 -17.03
N ALA A 90 -24.39 6.82 -17.08
CA ALA A 90 -24.86 5.79 -18.02
C ALA A 90 -26.32 5.35 -17.72
N ALA A 91 -26.67 5.23 -16.44
CA ALA A 91 -28.05 4.91 -16.02
C ALA A 91 -29.03 6.03 -16.41
N GLN A 92 -28.66 7.29 -16.22
CA GLN A 92 -29.50 8.44 -16.59
C GLN A 92 -29.68 8.58 -18.10
N ARG A 93 -28.64 8.27 -18.88
CA ARG A 93 -28.74 8.19 -20.35
C ARG A 93 -29.71 7.10 -20.79
N ALA A 94 -29.61 5.91 -20.16
CA ALA A 94 -30.53 4.80 -20.45
C ALA A 94 -31.97 5.10 -20.05
N ALA A 95 -32.18 5.91 -19.01
CA ALA A 95 -33.51 6.37 -18.58
C ALA A 95 -34.10 7.47 -19.49
N GLY A 96 -33.34 7.98 -20.47
CA GLY A 96 -33.82 8.96 -21.44
C GLY A 96 -33.99 10.37 -20.87
N LEU A 97 -33.20 10.77 -19.88
CA LEU A 97 -33.23 12.13 -19.34
C LEU A 97 -32.85 13.15 -20.42
N ASP A 98 -33.37 14.38 -20.22
CA ASP A 98 -33.11 15.51 -21.12
C ASP A 98 -31.62 15.95 -21.09
N ALA A 99 -31.20 16.67 -22.14
CA ALA A 99 -29.81 17.08 -22.34
C ALA A 99 -29.28 17.97 -21.21
N SER A 100 -30.13 18.83 -20.63
CA SER A 100 -29.72 19.73 -19.53
C SER A 100 -29.38 18.92 -18.27
N THR A 101 -30.24 17.98 -17.91
CA THR A 101 -30.02 17.09 -16.77
C THR A 101 -28.79 16.21 -17.00
N LEU A 102 -28.63 15.63 -18.19
CA LEU A 102 -27.44 14.84 -18.54
C LEU A 102 -26.15 15.67 -18.48
N GLY A 103 -26.21 16.96 -18.82
CA GLY A 103 -25.10 17.88 -18.68
C GLY A 103 -24.60 18.01 -17.24
N THR A 104 -25.52 18.02 -16.28
CA THR A 104 -25.17 18.04 -14.84
C THR A 104 -24.45 16.76 -14.43
N TYR A 105 -24.93 15.59 -14.85
CA TYR A 105 -24.24 14.33 -14.57
C TYR A 105 -22.87 14.24 -15.25
N GLN A 106 -22.74 14.77 -16.46
CA GLN A 106 -21.43 14.85 -17.13
C GLN A 106 -20.45 15.73 -16.35
N LEU A 107 -20.89 16.86 -15.84
CA LEU A 107 -20.06 17.73 -14.99
C LEU A 107 -19.58 17.00 -13.72
N LEU A 108 -20.44 16.20 -13.10
CA LEU A 108 -20.04 15.38 -11.93
C LEU A 108 -18.97 14.35 -12.29
N VAL A 109 -19.06 13.74 -13.47
CA VAL A 109 -18.01 12.82 -13.97
C VAL A 109 -16.70 13.58 -14.18
N ASP A 110 -16.73 14.73 -14.80
CA ASP A 110 -15.53 15.53 -15.08
C ASP A 110 -14.85 15.96 -13.76
N MET A 111 -15.62 16.42 -12.78
CA MET A 111 -15.10 16.73 -11.44
C MET A 111 -14.50 15.50 -10.75
N ALA A 112 -15.12 14.33 -10.88
CA ALA A 112 -14.60 13.08 -10.28
C ALA A 112 -13.29 12.65 -10.96
N VAL A 113 -13.14 12.86 -12.27
CA VAL A 113 -11.87 12.64 -13.00
C VAL A 113 -10.77 13.56 -12.49
N ASP A 114 -11.05 14.85 -12.34
CA ASP A 114 -10.08 15.83 -11.83
C ASP A 114 -9.64 15.50 -10.41
N LEU A 115 -10.58 15.14 -9.53
CA LEU A 115 -10.27 14.71 -8.16
C LEU A 115 -9.43 13.43 -8.12
N ARG A 116 -9.73 12.44 -8.99
CA ARG A 116 -8.92 11.24 -9.13
C ARG A 116 -7.50 11.58 -9.56
N ASP A 117 -7.34 12.41 -10.57
CA ASP A 117 -6.03 12.79 -11.10
C ASP A 117 -5.22 13.52 -10.02
N LEU A 118 -5.84 14.43 -9.29
CA LEU A 118 -5.21 15.13 -8.18
C LEU A 118 -4.80 14.18 -7.04
N ALA A 119 -5.68 13.26 -6.64
CA ALA A 119 -5.41 12.32 -5.56
C ALA A 119 -4.35 11.28 -5.95
N CYS A 120 -4.35 10.84 -7.21
CA CYS A 120 -3.42 9.84 -7.72
C CYS A 120 -2.05 10.43 -8.10
N ALA A 121 -1.97 11.71 -8.45
CA ALA A 121 -0.72 12.40 -8.76
C ALA A 121 0.14 12.69 -7.51
N ARG A 122 -0.44 12.63 -6.31
CA ARG A 122 0.31 12.84 -5.06
C ARG A 122 1.38 11.77 -4.91
N GLY A 123 2.65 12.18 -4.96
CA GLY A 123 3.83 11.33 -4.95
C GLY A 123 4.27 10.84 -3.55
N VAL A 124 3.35 10.53 -2.64
CA VAL A 124 3.67 9.98 -1.31
C VAL A 124 3.74 8.49 -1.36
#